data_3db4bd8a2fb21af816d5b281b2133c00
#
_entry.id   3db4bd8a2fb21af816d5b281b2133c00
#
_cell.length_a   1.000
_cell.length_b   1.000
_cell.length_c   1.000
_cell.angle_alpha   90.00
_cell.angle_beta   90.00
_cell.angle_gamma   90.00
#
_symmetry.space_group_name_H-M   'P 1'
#
loop_
_entity.id
_entity.type
_entity.pdbx_description
1 polymer ?
#
loop_
_entity_poly.entity_id
_entity_poly.type
_entity_poly.pdbx_seq_one_letter_code
_entity_poly.pdbx_strand_id
1 'polypeptide(L)'
;MLDETDPAAEEPPHLDAAEATADAADTGEDEDELPPLTEQISQQLGGIGGLIESGIPIGIFVVANVIWEDSLRWVIAAAVAVAVIIAIVRAVRREPIRHAINGLLGISIGAVLAWNTGDAADFYLPGIIQGGIYGFILMGSVAVKHPLVGWFWAIVAAGGRNVWREDARMVRLFSWLTMLWGVVFLIKNIFRLWLHLIDQDTLLGIVTLIGGYPVTALLVAISFGAVRYTRRKHSMDEPGAVTAVR
;
A
#
# COMPACT_ATOMS: atom_id res chain seq x y z
N MET A 1 -67.47 -48.36 -40.86
CA MET A 1 -67.85 -48.83 -39.55
C MET A 1 -66.83 -48.25 -38.61
N LEU A 2 -67.14 -47.00 -38.19
CA LEU A 2 -67.33 -46.61 -36.82
C LEU A 2 -66.07 -46.87 -35.99
N ASP A 3 -65.40 -45.98 -35.42
CA ASP A 3 -65.88 -45.14 -34.33
C ASP A 3 -64.94 -43.94 -34.17
N GLU A 4 -65.55 -42.87 -34.02
CA GLU A 4 -65.30 -41.55 -33.56
C GLU A 4 -65.04 -41.59 -32.07
N THR A 5 -63.93 -41.05 -31.61
CA THR A 5 -63.88 -40.33 -30.33
C THR A 5 -62.69 -39.41 -30.30
N ASP A 6 -63.01 -38.16 -30.41
CA ASP A 6 -62.24 -37.01 -29.98
C ASP A 6 -62.01 -37.10 -28.47
N PRO A 7 -60.84 -36.77 -27.95
CA PRO A 7 -60.75 -36.13 -26.66
C PRO A 7 -59.93 -34.84 -26.67
N ALA A 8 -60.69 -33.82 -26.39
CA ALA A 8 -60.35 -32.71 -25.49
C ALA A 8 -58.96 -32.10 -25.61
N ALA A 9 -58.97 -30.93 -26.18
CA ALA A 9 -57.97 -29.94 -25.94
C ALA A 9 -57.74 -29.69 -24.43
N GLU A 10 -56.60 -30.14 -23.88
CA GLU A 10 -56.06 -29.63 -22.64
C GLU A 10 -55.25 -28.38 -22.96
N GLU A 11 -55.80 -27.20 -22.61
CA GLU A 11 -55.06 -25.99 -22.49
C GLU A 11 -53.89 -26.13 -21.49
N PRO A 12 -52.67 -25.72 -21.85
CA PRO A 12 -51.61 -25.64 -20.84
C PRO A 12 -51.89 -24.46 -19.89
N PRO A 13 -51.63 -24.58 -18.59
CA PRO A 13 -51.85 -23.52 -17.62
C PRO A 13 -50.86 -22.35 -17.85
N HIS A 14 -51.39 -21.19 -18.21
CA HIS A 14 -50.64 -19.94 -18.16
C HIS A 14 -50.69 -19.39 -16.75
N LEU A 15 -49.93 -19.97 -15.90
CA LEU A 15 -49.60 -19.39 -14.62
C LEU A 15 -48.09 -19.57 -14.44
N ASP A 16 -47.43 -18.47 -14.09
CA ASP A 16 -46.07 -18.39 -13.58
C ASP A 16 -44.93 -17.93 -14.49
N ALA A 17 -45.23 -17.31 -15.65
CA ALA A 17 -44.18 -16.53 -16.32
C ALA A 17 -43.96 -15.12 -15.67
N ALA A 18 -44.89 -14.67 -14.84
CA ALA A 18 -44.81 -13.37 -14.17
C ALA A 18 -44.11 -13.46 -12.79
N GLU A 19 -44.18 -14.62 -12.12
CA GLU A 19 -43.46 -14.83 -10.84
C GLU A 19 -42.01 -15.23 -11.08
N ALA A 20 -41.71 -15.97 -12.15
CA ALA A 20 -40.33 -16.30 -12.51
C ALA A 20 -39.48 -15.10 -12.95
N THR A 21 -40.13 -14.01 -13.43
CA THR A 21 -39.41 -12.78 -13.78
C THR A 21 -39.27 -11.80 -12.60
N ALA A 22 -40.03 -11.97 -11.52
CA ALA A 22 -39.87 -11.18 -10.31
C ALA A 22 -38.74 -11.70 -9.40
N ASP A 23 -38.53 -13.02 -9.38
CA ASP A 23 -37.45 -13.63 -8.58
C ASP A 23 -36.06 -13.57 -9.28
N ALA A 24 -36.05 -13.32 -10.60
CA ALA A 24 -34.82 -13.12 -11.36
C ALA A 24 -34.32 -11.67 -11.35
N ALA A 25 -35.09 -10.73 -10.80
CA ALA A 25 -34.73 -9.33 -10.74
C ALA A 25 -34.10 -8.92 -9.38
N ASP A 26 -34.14 -9.79 -8.38
CA ASP A 26 -33.57 -9.52 -7.04
C ASP A 26 -32.23 -10.25 -6.77
N THR A 27 -31.63 -10.88 -7.78
CA THR A 27 -30.30 -11.50 -7.68
C THR A 27 -29.22 -10.74 -8.46
N GLY A 28 -29.45 -9.47 -8.77
CA GLY A 28 -28.63 -8.64 -9.67
C GLY A 28 -27.88 -7.49 -9.04
N GLU A 29 -27.77 -7.35 -7.71
CA GLU A 29 -27.04 -6.23 -7.09
C GLU A 29 -26.25 -6.61 -5.84
N ASP A 30 -25.72 -7.82 -5.76
CA ASP A 30 -24.46 -8.05 -5.06
C ASP A 30 -23.33 -7.65 -6.02
N GLU A 31 -23.37 -6.41 -6.52
CA GLU A 31 -22.20 -5.77 -7.09
C GLU A 31 -21.14 -5.81 -5.99
N ASP A 32 -20.06 -6.56 -6.25
CA ASP A 32 -18.78 -6.57 -5.57
C ASP A 32 -18.52 -5.22 -4.86
N GLU A 33 -19.12 -4.98 -3.71
CA GLU A 33 -18.68 -3.93 -2.81
C GLU A 33 -17.27 -4.34 -2.37
N LEU A 34 -16.30 -3.87 -3.15
CA LEU A 34 -14.90 -4.00 -2.78
C LEU A 34 -14.78 -3.60 -1.31
N PRO A 35 -14.24 -4.45 -0.46
CA PRO A 35 -14.12 -4.18 0.97
C PRO A 35 -13.54 -2.77 1.17
N PRO A 36 -13.99 -2.03 2.18
CA PRO A 36 -13.58 -0.66 2.39
C PRO A 36 -12.07 -0.55 2.33
N LEU A 37 -11.54 0.47 1.65
CA LEU A 37 -10.12 0.66 1.35
C LEU A 37 -9.22 0.49 2.58
N THR A 38 -9.74 0.83 3.77
CA THR A 38 -9.07 0.60 5.05
C THR A 38 -8.83 -0.88 5.32
N GLU A 39 -9.73 -1.74 4.91
CA GLU A 39 -9.63 -3.19 5.10
C GLU A 39 -8.66 -3.82 4.09
N GLN A 40 -8.69 -3.38 2.83
CA GLN A 40 -7.73 -3.81 1.80
C GLN A 40 -6.30 -3.40 2.13
N ILE A 41 -6.09 -2.16 2.61
CA ILE A 41 -4.78 -1.68 3.05
C ILE A 41 -4.33 -2.43 4.31
N SER A 42 -5.25 -2.66 5.24
CA SER A 42 -4.97 -3.42 6.46
C SER A 42 -4.52 -4.85 6.15
N GLN A 43 -5.18 -5.52 5.22
CA GLN A 43 -4.81 -6.89 4.82
C GLN A 43 -3.47 -6.94 4.07
N GLN A 44 -3.18 -5.97 3.19
CA GLN A 44 -1.93 -5.99 2.39
C GLN A 44 -0.70 -5.53 3.18
N LEU A 45 -0.86 -4.62 4.13
CA LEU A 45 0.26 -4.09 4.93
C LEU A 45 0.45 -4.86 6.27
N GLY A 46 -0.33 -5.91 6.52
CA GLY A 46 -0.32 -6.60 7.82
C GLY A 46 -0.94 -5.77 8.94
N GLY A 47 -1.76 -4.78 8.58
CA GLY A 47 -2.39 -3.85 9.49
C GLY A 47 -1.45 -2.83 10.13
N ILE A 48 -1.97 -2.03 11.03
CA ILE A 48 -1.20 -1.08 11.86
C ILE A 48 -0.15 -1.84 12.68
N GLY A 49 -0.47 -3.08 13.13
CA GLY A 49 0.46 -3.95 13.85
C GLY A 49 1.72 -4.26 13.04
N GLY A 50 1.59 -4.63 11.76
CA GLY A 50 2.73 -4.92 10.89
C GLY A 50 3.65 -3.70 10.65
N LEU A 51 3.07 -2.50 10.57
CA LEU A 51 3.82 -1.26 10.47
C LEU A 51 4.61 -0.96 11.75
N ILE A 52 3.98 -1.13 12.93
CA ILE A 52 4.64 -0.93 14.21
C ILE A 52 5.76 -1.96 14.39
N GLU A 53 5.49 -3.24 14.15
CA GLU A 53 6.47 -4.32 14.27
C GLU A 53 7.71 -4.09 13.40
N SER A 54 7.55 -3.60 12.18
CA SER A 54 8.69 -3.32 11.29
C SER A 54 9.52 -2.11 11.74
N GLY A 55 8.95 -1.20 12.53
CA GLY A 55 9.66 -0.07 13.15
C GLY A 55 10.39 -0.42 14.45
N ILE A 56 9.98 -1.47 15.17
CA ILE A 56 10.53 -1.82 16.48
C ILE A 56 12.05 -2.03 16.45
N PRO A 57 12.66 -2.81 15.53
CA PRO A 57 14.09 -3.01 15.51
C PRO A 57 14.90 -1.72 15.34
N ILE A 58 14.41 -0.81 14.46
CA ILE A 58 15.03 0.49 14.26
C ILE A 58 14.88 1.35 15.53
N GLY A 59 13.70 1.34 16.14
CA GLY A 59 13.46 2.03 17.40
C GLY A 59 14.38 1.56 18.52
N ILE A 60 14.56 0.26 18.64
CA ILE A 60 15.49 -0.33 19.63
C ILE A 60 16.93 0.06 19.32
N PHE A 61 17.34 0.03 18.05
CA PHE A 61 18.66 0.50 17.66
C PHE A 61 18.89 1.96 18.09
N VAL A 62 17.95 2.86 17.82
CA VAL A 62 18.04 4.28 18.20
C VAL A 62 18.11 4.45 19.71
N VAL A 63 17.22 3.80 20.46
CA VAL A 63 17.18 3.90 21.93
C VAL A 63 18.45 3.28 22.54
N ALA A 64 18.87 2.12 22.05
CA ALA A 64 20.06 1.46 22.52
C ALA A 64 21.33 2.27 22.23
N ASN A 65 21.41 2.93 21.05
CA ASN A 65 22.54 3.80 20.70
C ASN A 65 22.64 5.01 21.61
N VAL A 66 21.51 5.57 22.07
CA VAL A 66 21.51 6.67 23.05
C VAL A 66 21.92 6.21 24.46
N ILE A 67 21.54 4.98 24.85
CA ILE A 67 21.81 4.47 26.21
C ILE A 67 23.25 3.92 26.33
N TRP A 68 23.76 3.28 25.29
CA TRP A 68 25.06 2.62 25.26
C TRP A 68 25.98 3.24 24.21
N GLU A 69 26.26 4.54 24.33
CA GLU A 69 27.10 5.30 23.39
C GLU A 69 28.48 4.65 23.11
N ASP A 70 29.10 4.01 24.13
CA ASP A 70 30.42 3.39 24.02
C ASP A 70 30.41 1.92 23.55
N SER A 71 29.23 1.35 23.23
CA SER A 71 29.10 -0.10 23.02
C SER A 71 28.28 -0.46 21.77
N LEU A 72 28.65 0.09 20.62
CA LEU A 72 27.99 -0.16 19.34
C LEU A 72 27.68 -1.65 19.06
N ARG A 73 28.57 -2.55 19.46
CA ARG A 73 28.39 -4.00 19.31
C ARG A 73 27.13 -4.52 20.01
N TRP A 74 26.86 -4.04 21.23
CA TRP A 74 25.68 -4.44 21.99
C TRP A 74 24.40 -3.81 21.41
N VAL A 75 24.50 -2.57 20.91
CA VAL A 75 23.42 -1.88 20.22
C VAL A 75 22.97 -2.65 18.97
N ILE A 76 23.93 -3.04 18.13
CA ILE A 76 23.67 -3.84 16.93
C ILE A 76 23.09 -5.20 17.33
N ALA A 77 23.70 -5.90 18.31
CA ALA A 77 23.24 -7.19 18.76
C ALA A 77 21.79 -7.15 19.25
N ALA A 78 21.41 -6.11 20.00
CA ALA A 78 20.04 -5.93 20.49
C ALA A 78 19.05 -5.74 19.34
N ALA A 79 19.35 -4.87 18.38
CA ALA A 79 18.48 -4.62 17.23
C ALA A 79 18.30 -5.88 16.35
N VAL A 80 19.38 -6.61 16.08
CA VAL A 80 19.35 -7.86 15.30
C VAL A 80 18.57 -8.95 16.06
N ALA A 81 18.82 -9.10 17.36
CA ALA A 81 18.10 -10.09 18.18
C ALA A 81 16.58 -9.86 18.13
N VAL A 82 16.13 -8.62 18.25
CA VAL A 82 14.71 -8.28 18.18
C VAL A 82 14.14 -8.54 16.78
N ALA A 83 14.88 -8.19 15.72
CA ALA A 83 14.45 -8.49 14.37
C ALA A 83 14.29 -10.00 14.12
N VAL A 84 15.23 -10.80 14.64
CA VAL A 84 15.16 -12.27 14.59
C VAL A 84 13.98 -12.81 15.39
N ILE A 85 13.74 -12.30 16.60
CA ILE A 85 12.60 -12.71 17.43
C ILE A 85 11.28 -12.42 16.70
N ILE A 86 11.13 -11.24 16.10
CA ILE A 86 9.94 -10.88 15.31
C ILE A 86 9.78 -11.85 14.13
N ALA A 87 10.86 -12.15 13.41
CA ALA A 87 10.82 -13.10 12.29
C ALA A 87 10.39 -14.50 12.73
N ILE A 88 10.90 -14.99 13.87
CA ILE A 88 10.53 -16.29 14.45
C ILE A 88 9.05 -16.30 14.85
N VAL A 89 8.57 -15.25 15.55
CA VAL A 89 7.17 -15.15 15.96
C VAL A 89 6.25 -15.18 14.75
N ARG A 90 6.57 -14.46 13.68
CA ARG A 90 5.80 -14.49 12.42
C ARG A 90 5.83 -15.86 11.75
N ALA A 91 6.99 -16.53 11.75
CA ALA A 91 7.10 -17.87 11.21
C ALA A 91 6.22 -18.88 11.97
N VAL A 92 6.20 -18.81 13.31
CA VAL A 92 5.36 -19.64 14.18
C VAL A 92 3.87 -19.34 13.95
N ARG A 93 3.50 -18.07 13.76
CA ARG A 93 2.12 -17.64 13.46
C ARG A 93 1.67 -17.94 12.03
N ARG A 94 2.55 -18.52 11.18
CA ARG A 94 2.31 -18.78 9.76
C ARG A 94 1.90 -17.55 8.97
N GLU A 95 2.33 -16.38 9.40
CA GLU A 95 2.13 -15.14 8.67
C GLU A 95 3.05 -15.07 7.43
N PRO A 96 2.70 -14.27 6.39
CA PRO A 96 3.53 -14.17 5.19
C PRO A 96 4.94 -13.65 5.53
N ILE A 97 5.91 -14.55 5.50
CA ILE A 97 7.31 -14.34 5.92
C ILE A 97 8.05 -13.38 4.96
N ARG A 98 7.56 -13.18 3.74
CA ARG A 98 8.25 -12.39 2.69
C ARG A 98 8.63 -10.98 3.16
N HIS A 99 7.72 -10.31 3.87
CA HIS A 99 8.00 -8.96 4.40
C HIS A 99 9.01 -8.97 5.54
N ALA A 100 8.98 -10.00 6.38
CA ALA A 100 9.96 -10.17 7.47
C ALA A 100 11.37 -10.45 6.93
N ILE A 101 11.49 -11.26 5.87
CA ILE A 101 12.78 -11.54 5.23
C ILE A 101 13.38 -10.28 4.62
N ASN A 102 12.60 -9.48 3.90
CA ASN A 102 13.09 -8.23 3.31
C ASN A 102 13.53 -7.22 4.38
N GLY A 103 12.77 -7.10 5.48
CA GLY A 103 13.14 -6.26 6.61
C GLY A 103 14.42 -6.75 7.30
N LEU A 104 14.52 -8.06 7.54
CA LEU A 104 15.69 -8.68 8.16
C LEU A 104 16.95 -8.52 7.29
N LEU A 105 16.84 -8.66 5.97
CA LEU A 105 17.95 -8.41 5.04
C LEU A 105 18.46 -6.97 5.15
N GLY A 106 17.57 -5.97 5.13
CA GLY A 106 17.96 -4.57 5.30
C GLY A 106 18.66 -4.30 6.62
N ILE A 107 18.13 -4.83 7.74
CA ILE A 107 18.72 -4.70 9.06
C ILE A 107 20.07 -5.43 9.13
N SER A 108 20.17 -6.63 8.54
CA SER A 108 21.42 -7.41 8.54
C SER A 108 22.52 -6.70 7.77
N ILE A 109 22.23 -6.13 6.61
CA ILE A 109 23.21 -5.36 5.81
C ILE A 109 23.67 -4.13 6.59
N GLY A 110 22.73 -3.36 7.17
CA GLY A 110 23.06 -2.21 8.01
C GLY A 110 23.90 -2.58 9.23
N ALA A 111 23.55 -3.68 9.91
CA ALA A 111 24.29 -4.20 11.06
C ALA A 111 25.71 -4.60 10.69
N VAL A 112 25.91 -5.29 9.56
CA VAL A 112 27.24 -5.69 9.07
C VAL A 112 28.09 -4.46 8.71
N LEU A 113 27.49 -3.46 8.07
CA LEU A 113 28.19 -2.21 7.76
C LEU A 113 28.65 -1.51 9.04
N ALA A 114 27.75 -1.22 9.96
CA ALA A 114 28.06 -0.55 11.22
C ALA A 114 29.08 -1.36 12.08
N TRP A 115 28.99 -2.68 12.03
CA TRP A 115 29.97 -3.53 12.74
C TRP A 115 31.38 -3.44 12.14
N ASN A 116 31.51 -3.37 10.82
CA ASN A 116 32.79 -3.33 10.13
C ASN A 116 33.45 -1.95 10.20
N THR A 117 32.67 -0.88 10.12
CA THR A 117 33.17 0.51 10.17
C THR A 117 33.36 1.00 11.59
N GLY A 118 32.59 0.48 12.54
CA GLY A 118 32.51 0.99 13.90
C GLY A 118 31.66 2.25 14.04
N ASP A 119 30.93 2.64 12.99
CA ASP A 119 30.09 3.82 12.93
C ASP A 119 28.60 3.43 12.95
N ALA A 120 27.87 3.97 13.93
CA ALA A 120 26.43 3.71 14.07
C ALA A 120 25.59 4.30 12.93
N ALA A 121 26.05 5.38 12.30
CA ALA A 121 25.37 6.00 11.17
C ALA A 121 25.27 5.06 9.96
N ASP A 122 26.25 4.19 9.76
CA ASP A 122 26.30 3.22 8.67
C ASP A 122 25.20 2.17 8.72
N PHE A 123 24.59 1.96 9.89
CA PHE A 123 23.39 1.12 10.01
C PHE A 123 22.24 1.61 9.15
N TYR A 124 22.12 2.90 8.94
CA TYR A 124 21.03 3.51 8.17
C TYR A 124 21.32 3.62 6.67
N LEU A 125 22.58 3.42 6.26
CA LEU A 125 23.02 3.64 4.87
C LEU A 125 22.26 2.84 3.82
N PRO A 126 21.96 1.53 4.02
CA PRO A 126 21.15 0.77 3.07
C PRO A 126 19.76 1.39 2.84
N GLY A 127 19.12 1.86 3.93
CA GLY A 127 17.82 2.51 3.86
C GLY A 127 17.85 3.88 3.19
N ILE A 128 18.95 4.63 3.32
CA ILE A 128 19.16 5.92 2.65
C ILE A 128 19.30 5.69 1.14
N ILE A 129 20.14 4.73 0.74
CA ILE A 129 20.35 4.39 -0.67
C ILE A 129 19.06 3.89 -1.30
N GLN A 130 18.38 2.94 -0.67
CA GLN A 130 17.12 2.38 -1.14
C GLN A 130 16.06 3.46 -1.32
N GLY A 131 15.91 4.34 -0.34
CA GLY A 131 14.93 5.43 -0.40
C GLY A 131 15.25 6.45 -1.48
N GLY A 132 16.54 6.73 -1.73
CA GLY A 132 17.01 7.56 -2.84
C GLY A 132 16.65 6.93 -4.18
N ILE A 133 16.94 5.64 -4.36
CA ILE A 133 16.58 4.89 -5.58
C ILE A 133 15.07 4.95 -5.83
N TYR A 134 14.25 4.74 -4.81
CA TYR A 134 12.79 4.83 -4.95
C TYR A 134 12.34 6.24 -5.36
N GLY A 135 12.96 7.29 -4.80
CA GLY A 135 12.68 8.66 -5.20
C GLY A 135 12.99 8.90 -6.68
N PHE A 136 14.14 8.45 -7.17
CA PHE A 136 14.53 8.56 -8.59
C PHE A 136 13.61 7.75 -9.51
N ILE A 137 13.24 6.52 -9.13
CA ILE A 137 12.31 5.68 -9.90
C ILE A 137 10.94 6.37 -10.01
N LEU A 138 10.42 6.93 -8.92
CA LEU A 138 9.15 7.67 -8.93
C LEU A 138 9.22 8.87 -9.86
N MET A 139 10.26 9.68 -9.77
CA MET A 139 10.45 10.84 -10.65
C MET A 139 10.59 10.42 -12.12
N GLY A 140 11.40 9.40 -12.40
CA GLY A 140 11.57 8.85 -13.75
C GLY A 140 10.26 8.31 -14.34
N SER A 141 9.41 7.69 -13.51
CA SER A 141 8.11 7.16 -13.96
C SER A 141 7.17 8.26 -14.47
N VAL A 142 7.24 9.45 -13.90
CA VAL A 142 6.49 10.61 -14.38
C VAL A 142 7.04 11.09 -15.73
N ALA A 143 8.38 11.13 -15.87
CA ALA A 143 9.03 11.55 -17.12
C ALA A 143 8.64 10.66 -18.30
N VAL A 144 8.51 9.34 -18.07
CA VAL A 144 8.06 8.38 -19.10
C VAL A 144 6.53 8.28 -19.21
N LYS A 145 5.77 9.18 -18.57
CA LYS A 145 4.28 9.24 -18.58
C LYS A 145 3.60 7.96 -18.05
N HIS A 146 4.28 7.25 -17.14
CA HIS A 146 3.77 6.06 -16.47
C HIS A 146 3.78 6.25 -14.94
N PRO A 147 2.89 7.09 -14.37
CA PRO A 147 2.93 7.41 -12.95
C PRO A 147 2.69 6.18 -12.09
N LEU A 148 3.70 5.77 -11.30
CA LEU A 148 3.68 4.55 -10.50
C LEU A 148 2.61 4.57 -9.43
N VAL A 149 2.28 5.74 -8.84
CA VAL A 149 1.21 5.84 -7.85
C VAL A 149 -0.15 5.47 -8.47
N GLY A 150 -0.40 5.80 -9.73
CA GLY A 150 -1.62 5.38 -10.44
C GLY A 150 -1.67 3.87 -10.67
N TRP A 151 -0.53 3.27 -11.02
CA TRP A 151 -0.43 1.83 -11.17
C TRP A 151 -0.62 1.09 -9.83
N PHE A 152 0.01 1.60 -8.76
CA PHE A 152 -0.17 1.08 -7.42
C PHE A 152 -1.62 1.21 -6.93
N TRP A 153 -2.26 2.34 -7.25
CA TRP A 153 -3.69 2.55 -6.99
C TRP A 153 -4.56 1.52 -7.70
N ALA A 154 -4.27 1.23 -8.96
CA ALA A 154 -5.02 0.23 -9.72
C ALA A 154 -4.97 -1.15 -9.06
N ILE A 155 -3.80 -1.55 -8.53
CA ILE A 155 -3.64 -2.84 -7.84
C ILE A 155 -4.42 -2.85 -6.52
N VAL A 156 -4.30 -1.79 -5.72
CA VAL A 156 -4.83 -1.75 -4.34
C VAL A 156 -6.33 -1.46 -4.31
N ALA A 157 -6.82 -0.57 -5.17
CA ALA A 157 -8.18 -0.02 -5.06
C ALA A 157 -9.08 -0.30 -6.25
N ALA A 158 -8.56 -0.87 -7.34
CA ALA A 158 -9.32 -1.13 -8.57
C ALA A 158 -9.16 -2.57 -9.10
N GLY A 159 -8.73 -3.52 -8.23
CA GLY A 159 -8.58 -4.92 -8.62
C GLY A 159 -7.67 -5.15 -9.85
N GLY A 160 -6.65 -4.31 -10.03
CA GLY A 160 -5.72 -4.39 -11.15
C GLY A 160 -6.19 -3.69 -12.44
N ARG A 161 -7.40 -3.13 -12.48
CA ARG A 161 -7.94 -2.45 -13.68
C ARG A 161 -7.40 -1.04 -13.82
N ASN A 162 -6.75 -0.75 -14.94
CA ASN A 162 -6.14 0.55 -15.24
C ASN A 162 -7.11 1.56 -15.87
N VAL A 163 -8.38 1.54 -15.49
CA VAL A 163 -9.44 2.43 -16.02
C VAL A 163 -9.09 3.93 -15.87
N TRP A 164 -8.27 4.28 -14.87
CA TRP A 164 -7.83 5.65 -14.66
C TRP A 164 -7.02 6.24 -15.83
N ARG A 165 -6.45 5.39 -16.71
CA ARG A 165 -5.66 5.84 -17.88
C ARG A 165 -6.53 6.43 -18.99
N GLU A 166 -7.80 6.10 -19.01
CA GLU A 166 -8.78 6.61 -19.98
C GLU A 166 -9.21 8.04 -19.67
N ASP A 167 -9.09 8.46 -18.39
CA ASP A 167 -9.40 9.81 -17.94
C ASP A 167 -8.13 10.66 -17.82
N ALA A 168 -7.97 11.66 -18.70
CA ALA A 168 -6.85 12.58 -18.70
C ALA A 168 -6.69 13.37 -17.38
N ARG A 169 -7.79 13.59 -16.64
CA ARG A 169 -7.77 14.25 -15.32
C ARG A 169 -7.13 13.34 -14.29
N MET A 170 -7.49 12.06 -14.28
CA MET A 170 -6.90 11.05 -13.39
C MET A 170 -5.43 10.82 -13.70
N VAL A 171 -5.03 10.75 -14.96
CA VAL A 171 -3.62 10.65 -15.36
C VAL A 171 -2.82 11.83 -14.82
N ARG A 172 -3.34 13.05 -14.94
CA ARG A 172 -2.69 14.26 -14.42
C ARG A 172 -2.58 14.23 -12.89
N LEU A 173 -3.66 13.82 -12.20
CA LEU A 173 -3.67 13.67 -10.75
C LEU A 173 -2.60 12.68 -10.28
N PHE A 174 -2.57 11.48 -10.86
CA PHE A 174 -1.59 10.46 -10.48
C PHE A 174 -0.16 10.87 -10.84
N SER A 175 0.06 11.63 -11.90
CA SER A 175 1.38 12.19 -12.21
C SER A 175 1.82 13.18 -11.13
N TRP A 176 0.96 14.07 -10.68
CA TRP A 176 1.24 15.00 -9.58
C TRP A 176 1.49 14.29 -8.26
N LEU A 177 0.68 13.28 -7.93
CA LEU A 177 0.87 12.47 -6.73
C LEU A 177 2.21 11.71 -6.78
N THR A 178 2.54 11.11 -7.93
CA THR A 178 3.82 10.40 -8.09
C THR A 178 5.01 11.35 -7.96
N MET A 179 4.90 12.56 -8.51
CA MET A 179 5.90 13.60 -8.36
C MET A 179 6.05 14.03 -6.89
N LEU A 180 4.93 14.26 -6.19
CA LEU A 180 4.94 14.58 -4.76
C LEU A 180 5.65 13.51 -3.94
N TRP A 181 5.32 12.24 -4.18
CA TRP A 181 5.99 11.09 -3.52
C TRP A 181 7.49 11.09 -3.82
N GLY A 182 7.87 11.22 -5.11
CA GLY A 182 9.28 11.24 -5.53
C GLY A 182 10.07 12.37 -4.86
N VAL A 183 9.53 13.58 -4.87
CA VAL A 183 10.17 14.76 -4.26
C VAL A 183 10.33 14.57 -2.75
N VAL A 184 9.28 14.14 -2.05
CA VAL A 184 9.34 13.90 -0.60
C VAL A 184 10.36 12.81 -0.26
N PHE A 185 10.41 11.72 -1.05
CA PHE A 185 11.41 10.67 -0.85
C PHE A 185 12.84 11.18 -1.07
N LEU A 186 13.07 11.98 -2.11
CA LEU A 186 14.40 12.54 -2.38
C LEU A 186 14.82 13.52 -1.28
N ILE A 187 13.97 14.48 -0.92
CA ILE A 187 14.28 15.46 0.13
C ILE A 187 14.60 14.74 1.44
N LYS A 188 13.75 13.81 1.84
CA LYS A 188 13.95 13.02 3.05
C LYS A 188 15.30 12.27 3.04
N ASN A 189 15.66 11.63 1.92
CA ASN A 189 16.89 10.87 1.85
C ASN A 189 18.13 11.74 1.68
N ILE A 190 18.04 12.87 1.00
CA ILE A 190 19.12 13.87 0.96
C ILE A 190 19.40 14.42 2.36
N PHE A 191 18.35 14.71 3.15
CA PHE A 191 18.51 15.18 4.51
C PHE A 191 19.13 14.11 5.42
N ARG A 192 18.72 12.83 5.28
CA ARG A 192 19.33 11.72 6.00
C ARG A 192 20.79 11.49 5.61
N LEU A 193 21.11 11.57 4.31
CA LEU A 193 22.48 11.49 3.82
C LEU A 193 23.35 12.63 4.38
N TRP A 194 22.81 13.85 4.43
CA TRP A 194 23.50 14.98 5.04
C TRP A 194 23.80 14.74 6.53
N LEU A 195 22.81 14.26 7.31
CA LEU A 195 23.02 13.89 8.72
C LEU A 195 24.08 12.79 8.88
N HIS A 196 24.09 11.79 7.99
CA HIS A 196 25.11 10.74 7.96
C HIS A 196 26.51 11.33 7.72
N LEU A 197 26.65 12.28 6.79
CA LEU A 197 27.94 12.88 6.46
C LEU A 197 28.51 13.82 7.55
N ILE A 198 27.69 14.26 8.50
CA ILE A 198 28.11 15.10 9.63
C ILE A 198 28.14 14.32 10.97
N ASP A 199 28.11 12.98 10.89
CA ASP A 199 28.21 12.04 12.02
C ASP A 199 27.16 12.30 13.14
N GLN A 200 25.91 12.62 12.73
CA GLN A 200 24.79 12.88 13.65
C GLN A 200 23.89 11.65 13.81
N ASP A 201 24.42 10.57 14.37
CA ASP A 201 23.76 9.24 14.47
C ASP A 201 22.40 9.27 15.15
N THR A 202 22.33 9.95 16.30
CA THR A 202 21.10 10.04 17.09
C THR A 202 20.01 10.79 16.33
N LEU A 203 20.35 11.93 15.71
CA LEU A 203 19.40 12.68 14.88
C LEU A 203 19.01 11.90 13.64
N LEU A 204 19.95 11.20 13.01
CA LEU A 204 19.70 10.33 11.86
C LEU A 204 18.70 9.22 12.21
N GLY A 205 18.83 8.61 13.38
CA GLY A 205 17.91 7.62 13.91
C GLY A 205 16.50 8.18 14.12
N ILE A 206 16.38 9.31 14.81
CA ILE A 206 15.11 9.99 15.06
C ILE A 206 14.42 10.38 13.74
N VAL A 207 15.16 11.00 12.82
CA VAL A 207 14.65 11.38 11.51
C VAL A 207 14.23 10.17 10.68
N THR A 208 14.92 9.05 10.83
CA THR A 208 14.55 7.80 10.16
C THR A 208 13.21 7.26 10.67
N LEU A 209 12.97 7.29 11.97
CA LEU A 209 11.71 6.86 12.58
C LEU A 209 10.55 7.78 12.19
N ILE A 210 10.71 9.09 12.39
CA ILE A 210 9.67 10.08 12.11
C ILE A 210 9.43 10.20 10.60
N GLY A 211 10.48 10.27 9.82
CA GLY A 211 10.42 10.40 8.36
C GLY A 211 10.04 9.10 7.64
N GLY A 212 10.01 7.96 8.32
CA GLY A 212 9.63 6.68 7.79
C GLY A 212 8.11 6.53 7.65
N TYR A 213 7.49 5.94 8.67
CA TYR A 213 6.07 5.58 8.67
C TYR A 213 5.11 6.78 8.72
N PRO A 214 5.30 7.79 9.59
CA PRO A 214 4.38 8.92 9.65
C PRO A 214 4.29 9.70 8.33
N VAL A 215 5.43 9.97 7.69
CA VAL A 215 5.45 10.68 6.40
C VAL A 215 4.81 9.84 5.30
N THR A 216 5.08 8.53 5.28
CA THR A 216 4.46 7.62 4.31
C THR A 216 2.95 7.53 4.51
N ALA A 217 2.48 7.42 5.75
CA ALA A 217 1.05 7.41 6.07
C ALA A 217 0.36 8.72 5.64
N LEU A 218 1.02 9.87 5.84
CA LEU A 218 0.52 11.16 5.39
C LEU A 218 0.41 11.22 3.86
N LEU A 219 1.42 10.76 3.12
CA LEU A 219 1.39 10.70 1.66
C LEU A 219 0.27 9.79 1.15
N VAL A 220 0.07 8.65 1.78
CA VAL A 220 -1.06 7.75 1.48
C VAL A 220 -2.37 8.47 1.74
N ALA A 221 -2.56 9.10 2.89
CA ALA A 221 -3.78 9.83 3.22
C ALA A 221 -4.08 10.96 2.23
N ILE A 222 -3.06 11.74 1.83
CA ILE A 222 -3.17 12.77 0.81
C ILE A 222 -3.60 12.16 -0.53
N SER A 223 -2.99 11.03 -0.93
CA SER A 223 -3.31 10.35 -2.19
C SER A 223 -4.76 9.88 -2.22
N PHE A 224 -5.25 9.24 -1.15
CA PHE A 224 -6.64 8.82 -1.02
C PHE A 224 -7.61 10.02 -1.02
N GLY A 225 -7.30 11.08 -0.27
CA GLY A 225 -8.09 12.30 -0.23
C GLY A 225 -8.22 12.96 -1.60
N ALA A 226 -7.12 13.08 -2.32
CA ALA A 226 -7.09 13.69 -3.65
C ALA A 226 -7.90 12.88 -4.68
N VAL A 227 -7.79 11.56 -4.68
CA VAL A 227 -8.56 10.71 -5.59
C VAL A 227 -10.06 10.76 -5.26
N ARG A 228 -10.44 10.68 -3.97
CA ARG A 228 -11.85 10.82 -3.56
C ARG A 228 -12.44 12.17 -3.94
N TYR A 229 -11.68 13.25 -3.74
CA TYR A 229 -12.13 14.59 -4.12
C TYR A 229 -12.38 14.71 -5.63
N THR A 230 -11.43 14.22 -6.43
CA THR A 230 -11.55 14.30 -7.89
C THR A 230 -12.72 13.47 -8.43
N ARG A 231 -12.95 12.25 -7.87
CA ARG A 231 -14.09 11.42 -8.24
C ARG A 231 -15.44 12.06 -7.89
N ARG A 232 -15.57 12.64 -6.68
CA ARG A 232 -16.81 13.33 -6.27
C ARG A 232 -17.12 14.53 -7.16
N LYS A 233 -16.09 15.29 -7.57
CA LYS A 233 -16.29 16.42 -8.47
C LYS A 233 -16.80 15.97 -9.84
N HIS A 234 -16.31 14.84 -10.35
CA HIS A 234 -16.75 14.29 -11.63
C HIS A 234 -18.24 13.88 -11.62
N SER A 235 -18.71 13.24 -10.53
CA SER A 235 -20.12 12.87 -10.39
C SER A 235 -21.08 14.08 -10.25
N MET A 236 -20.56 15.25 -9.84
CA MET A 236 -21.36 16.48 -9.76
C MET A 236 -21.38 17.26 -11.10
N ASP A 237 -20.31 17.15 -11.90
CA ASP A 237 -20.19 17.83 -13.19
C ASP A 237 -21.00 17.12 -14.31
N GLU A 238 -21.46 15.87 -14.11
CA GLU A 238 -22.32 15.10 -15.05
C GLU A 238 -23.67 14.71 -14.42
N PRO A 239 -24.55 15.65 -14.04
CA PRO A 239 -25.85 15.31 -13.45
C PRO A 239 -26.86 14.75 -14.45
N GLY A 240 -26.53 14.60 -15.75
CA GLY A 240 -27.44 14.27 -16.83
C GLY A 240 -27.40 12.83 -17.34
N ALA A 241 -26.48 11.98 -16.96
CA ALA A 241 -26.35 10.63 -17.50
C ALA A 241 -27.37 9.60 -16.93
N VAL A 242 -28.03 9.92 -15.82
CA VAL A 242 -29.00 9.01 -15.16
C VAL A 242 -30.43 9.16 -15.69
N THR A 243 -30.72 10.19 -16.49
CA THR A 243 -32.11 10.48 -16.98
C THR A 243 -32.38 10.03 -18.41
N ALA A 244 -31.44 9.38 -19.10
CA ALA A 244 -31.62 8.99 -20.52
C ALA A 244 -32.01 7.51 -20.72
N VAL A 245 -32.35 6.77 -19.65
CA VAL A 245 -32.94 5.43 -19.74
C VAL A 245 -34.30 5.46 -19.00
N ARG A 246 -35.29 6.05 -19.69
CA ARG A 246 -36.70 5.80 -19.44
C ARG A 246 -37.42 5.63 -20.77
#